data_020a12af17a941daa5c9cb80bda68541
#
_entry.id   020a12af17a941daa5c9cb80bda68541
#
_cell.length_a   1.000
_cell.length_b   1.000
_cell.length_c   1.000
_cell.angle_alpha   90.00
_cell.angle_beta   90.00
_cell.angle_gamma   90.00
#
_symmetry.space_group_name_H-M   'P 1'
#
loop_
_entity.id
_entity.type
_entity.pdbx_description
1 polymer ?
#
loop_
_entity_poly.entity_id
_entity_poly.type
_entity_poly.pdbx_seq_one_letter_code
_entity_poly.pdbx_strand_id
1 'polypeptide(L)'
;MKATLAALFFAPILHGATLTVSDPEAARKAVRDAKPGDTIVLTAGDWKDTDLRLDGDGTESAPITIRAEVPGKTVFTGASRLRLGGSHLIVSGLHLHNLSGSKADWLEFRIDSKRRANHCRVTDCALTAAPDFKATEKENRWIGLYGTSNQLDHCRIEGKKTKGTTVVVWLGEDDPGNHHLHHNHFGPRPELGKNGGETLRIGDSNSSMMDARCLVEENLFHACNCETECVSNKSCSNTYRANTFIEVEGTLTLRHGNRCIVEKNLFLGNHKTRTGGIRVIGEDHQILDNHLQDLEGDGFRTAITLINGIPDSVLNGYFQVKNTLIRGNTMLNCKHSMLLGYNDVKKATLPPIGTRLERNRIVARPGQPAIETKLAPETFTWIDNEANAEPTGLPTQSGLKHNSDLAIKSHSTPALDAFGPSWMR
;
A
#
# COMPACT_ATOMS: atom_id res chain seq x y z
N MET A 1 16.68 12.41 -62.03
CA MET A 1 16.04 12.64 -60.71
C MET A 1 14.81 11.73 -60.60
N LYS A 2 14.92 10.64 -59.82
CA LYS A 2 13.77 9.76 -59.55
C LYS A 2 13.16 10.20 -58.21
N ALA A 3 11.93 10.73 -58.22
CA ALA A 3 11.20 11.05 -57.04
C ALA A 3 10.60 9.77 -56.44
N THR A 4 11.03 9.41 -55.21
CA THR A 4 10.44 8.32 -54.43
C THR A 4 9.23 8.84 -53.71
N LEU A 5 8.05 8.42 -54.10
CA LEU A 5 6.78 8.70 -53.41
C LEU A 5 6.74 7.82 -52.16
N ALA A 6 6.86 8.46 -51.00
CA ALA A 6 6.60 7.78 -49.72
C ALA A 6 5.08 7.67 -49.51
N ALA A 7 4.52 6.47 -49.56
CA ALA A 7 3.14 6.23 -49.22
C ALA A 7 2.99 6.26 -47.69
N LEU A 8 2.32 7.28 -47.17
CA LEU A 8 1.86 7.34 -45.79
C LEU A 8 0.71 6.31 -45.63
N PHE A 9 1.00 5.19 -44.99
CA PHE A 9 -0.06 4.28 -44.53
C PHE A 9 -0.74 4.88 -43.30
N PHE A 10 -1.92 5.46 -43.47
CA PHE A 10 -2.83 5.70 -42.37
C PHE A 10 -3.41 4.35 -41.96
N ALA A 11 -2.95 3.81 -40.81
CA ALA A 11 -3.66 2.72 -40.17
C ALA A 11 -5.07 3.21 -39.77
N PRO A 12 -6.15 2.51 -40.12
CA PRO A 12 -7.46 2.91 -39.67
C PRO A 12 -7.51 2.86 -38.15
N ILE A 13 -7.97 3.95 -37.51
CA ILE A 13 -8.30 3.95 -36.08
C ILE A 13 -9.54 3.04 -35.96
N LEU A 14 -9.32 1.78 -35.60
CA LEU A 14 -10.41 0.88 -35.26
C LEU A 14 -11.03 1.41 -33.96
N HIS A 15 -12.19 2.06 -34.08
CA HIS A 15 -13.02 2.34 -32.93
C HIS A 15 -13.64 1.02 -32.48
N GLY A 16 -13.33 0.58 -31.25
CA GLY A 16 -13.96 -0.59 -30.67
C GLY A 16 -15.48 -0.41 -30.54
N ALA A 17 -16.22 -1.53 -30.55
CA ALA A 17 -17.67 -1.53 -30.36
C ALA A 17 -18.02 -1.17 -28.89
N THR A 18 -19.17 -0.51 -28.70
CA THR A 18 -19.74 -0.29 -27.37
C THR A 18 -21.02 -1.10 -27.23
N LEU A 19 -21.07 -1.95 -26.19
CA LEU A 19 -22.21 -2.80 -25.87
C LEU A 19 -22.70 -2.51 -24.45
N THR A 20 -23.98 -2.16 -24.30
CA THR A 20 -24.61 -1.97 -22.99
C THR A 20 -25.31 -3.26 -22.57
N VAL A 21 -25.12 -3.68 -21.33
CA VAL A 21 -25.66 -4.90 -20.73
C VAL A 21 -26.27 -4.62 -19.36
N SER A 22 -27.33 -5.33 -19.02
CA SER A 22 -28.14 -5.09 -17.81
C SER A 22 -28.18 -6.26 -16.82
N ASP A 23 -27.50 -7.35 -17.14
CA ASP A 23 -27.47 -8.55 -16.30
C ASP A 23 -26.09 -9.23 -16.33
N PRO A 24 -25.78 -10.05 -15.31
CA PRO A 24 -24.45 -10.66 -15.15
C PRO A 24 -24.11 -11.69 -16.25
N GLU A 25 -25.07 -12.38 -16.84
CA GLU A 25 -24.81 -13.36 -17.88
C GLU A 25 -24.47 -12.67 -19.20
N ALA A 26 -25.24 -11.67 -19.57
CA ALA A 26 -24.96 -10.82 -20.73
C ALA A 26 -23.59 -10.14 -20.58
N ALA A 27 -23.23 -9.65 -19.37
CA ALA A 27 -21.94 -9.05 -19.11
C ALA A 27 -20.78 -10.04 -19.31
N ARG A 28 -20.89 -11.25 -18.74
CA ARG A 28 -19.86 -12.31 -18.92
C ARG A 28 -19.70 -12.70 -20.40
N LYS A 29 -20.81 -12.84 -21.12
CA LYS A 29 -20.78 -13.14 -22.54
C LYS A 29 -20.14 -12.02 -23.34
N ALA A 30 -20.54 -10.78 -23.10
CA ALA A 30 -19.99 -9.60 -23.76
C ALA A 30 -18.47 -9.46 -23.61
N VAL A 31 -17.94 -9.63 -22.39
CA VAL A 31 -16.49 -9.54 -22.14
C VAL A 31 -15.73 -10.67 -22.83
N ARG A 32 -16.24 -11.91 -22.78
CA ARG A 32 -15.61 -13.06 -23.44
C ARG A 32 -15.58 -12.92 -24.96
N ASP A 33 -16.62 -12.35 -25.56
CA ASP A 33 -16.76 -12.18 -27.00
C ASP A 33 -16.12 -10.86 -27.51
N ALA A 34 -15.71 -9.98 -26.58
CA ALA A 34 -15.12 -8.69 -26.88
C ALA A 34 -13.78 -8.81 -27.60
N LYS A 35 -13.52 -7.87 -28.48
CA LYS A 35 -12.25 -7.69 -29.18
C LYS A 35 -11.45 -6.56 -28.54
N PRO A 36 -10.14 -6.53 -28.72
CA PRO A 36 -9.33 -5.40 -28.29
C PRO A 36 -9.92 -4.05 -28.74
N GLY A 37 -10.09 -3.13 -27.80
CA GLY A 37 -10.68 -1.81 -28.01
C GLY A 37 -12.19 -1.72 -27.69
N ASP A 38 -12.89 -2.82 -27.50
CA ASP A 38 -14.31 -2.82 -27.19
C ASP A 38 -14.61 -2.27 -25.78
N THR A 39 -15.80 -1.68 -25.64
CA THR A 39 -16.31 -1.16 -24.36
C THR A 39 -17.63 -1.85 -23.99
N ILE A 40 -17.66 -2.45 -22.80
CA ILE A 40 -18.85 -3.03 -22.20
C ILE A 40 -19.37 -2.07 -21.12
N VAL A 41 -20.58 -1.60 -21.25
CA VAL A 41 -21.23 -0.67 -20.33
C VAL A 41 -22.23 -1.45 -19.47
N LEU A 42 -22.01 -1.47 -18.16
CA LEU A 42 -22.91 -2.06 -17.18
C LEU A 42 -23.96 -1.04 -16.76
N THR A 43 -25.24 -1.34 -16.93
CA THR A 43 -26.33 -0.40 -16.60
C THR A 43 -26.32 -0.01 -15.12
N ALA A 44 -26.83 1.17 -14.84
CA ALA A 44 -27.09 1.62 -13.48
C ALA A 44 -28.14 0.70 -12.80
N GLY A 45 -28.01 0.48 -11.49
CA GLY A 45 -28.91 -0.35 -10.71
C GLY A 45 -28.18 -1.26 -9.72
N ASP A 46 -28.95 -2.11 -9.03
CA ASP A 46 -28.45 -3.06 -8.02
C ASP A 46 -28.15 -4.42 -8.71
N TRP A 47 -26.86 -4.78 -8.66
CA TRP A 47 -26.34 -6.07 -9.14
C TRP A 47 -26.15 -7.01 -7.95
N LYS A 48 -27.26 -7.35 -7.31
CA LYS A 48 -27.29 -8.14 -6.09
C LYS A 48 -26.90 -9.61 -6.35
N ASP A 49 -26.18 -10.20 -5.37
CA ASP A 49 -25.79 -11.62 -5.35
C ASP A 49 -25.11 -12.08 -6.65
N THR A 50 -24.30 -11.20 -7.24
CA THR A 50 -23.69 -11.38 -8.56
C THR A 50 -22.23 -11.85 -8.44
N ASP A 51 -21.91 -13.02 -8.98
CA ASP A 51 -20.52 -13.47 -9.24
C ASP A 51 -20.14 -13.07 -10.68
N LEU A 52 -19.66 -11.85 -10.86
CA LEU A 52 -19.25 -11.33 -12.16
C LEU A 52 -17.82 -11.75 -12.49
N ARG A 53 -17.67 -12.53 -13.55
CA ARG A 53 -16.39 -12.98 -14.09
C ARG A 53 -16.11 -12.25 -15.40
N LEU A 54 -15.08 -11.42 -15.39
CA LEU A 54 -14.63 -10.65 -16.54
C LEU A 54 -13.38 -11.33 -17.10
N ASP A 55 -13.56 -12.18 -18.10
CA ASP A 55 -12.51 -12.97 -18.74
C ASP A 55 -12.34 -12.51 -20.19
N GLY A 56 -11.24 -11.85 -20.51
CA GLY A 56 -10.98 -11.31 -21.84
C GLY A 56 -9.52 -10.94 -22.04
N ASP A 57 -9.12 -10.79 -23.29
CA ASP A 57 -7.77 -10.42 -23.67
C ASP A 57 -7.78 -9.20 -24.61
N GLY A 58 -7.55 -8.03 -24.02
CA GLY A 58 -7.23 -6.82 -24.74
C GLY A 58 -5.75 -6.74 -25.13
N THR A 59 -5.32 -5.59 -25.59
CA THR A 59 -3.89 -5.26 -25.80
C THR A 59 -3.54 -3.95 -25.14
N GLU A 60 -2.26 -3.66 -24.98
CA GLU A 60 -1.80 -2.39 -24.40
C GLU A 60 -2.34 -1.18 -25.17
N SER A 61 -2.34 -1.24 -26.50
CA SER A 61 -2.85 -0.15 -27.36
C SER A 61 -4.36 -0.14 -27.55
N ALA A 62 -5.05 -1.25 -27.21
CA ALA A 62 -6.48 -1.42 -27.37
C ALA A 62 -7.05 -2.29 -26.23
N PRO A 63 -7.10 -1.80 -24.98
CA PRO A 63 -7.65 -2.54 -23.86
C PRO A 63 -9.17 -2.76 -24.04
N ILE A 64 -9.69 -3.84 -23.44
CA ILE A 64 -11.13 -4.02 -23.30
C ILE A 64 -11.58 -3.24 -22.07
N THR A 65 -12.52 -2.33 -22.24
CA THR A 65 -13.04 -1.49 -21.14
C THR A 65 -14.38 -2.01 -20.64
N ILE A 66 -14.49 -2.23 -19.34
CA ILE A 66 -15.75 -2.55 -18.65
C ILE A 66 -16.05 -1.40 -17.69
N ARG A 67 -17.14 -0.71 -17.89
CA ARG A 67 -17.45 0.48 -17.06
C ARG A 67 -18.89 0.57 -16.65
N ALA A 68 -19.13 1.25 -15.53
CA ALA A 68 -20.50 1.66 -15.19
C ALA A 68 -21.06 2.61 -16.26
N GLU A 69 -22.35 2.53 -16.51
CA GLU A 69 -23.10 3.50 -17.34
C GLU A 69 -22.98 4.90 -16.74
N VAL A 70 -23.24 5.00 -15.45
CA VAL A 70 -23.03 6.21 -14.64
C VAL A 70 -22.10 5.83 -13.47
N PRO A 71 -20.93 6.44 -13.32
CA PRO A 71 -20.01 6.11 -12.24
C PRO A 71 -20.67 6.09 -10.87
N GLY A 72 -20.43 5.03 -10.09
CA GLY A 72 -21.01 4.81 -8.77
C GLY A 72 -22.47 4.36 -8.74
N LYS A 73 -23.16 4.25 -9.88
CA LYS A 73 -24.57 3.85 -9.94
C LYS A 73 -24.78 2.38 -10.34
N THR A 74 -23.76 1.67 -10.78
CA THR A 74 -23.75 0.22 -10.90
C THR A 74 -23.26 -0.35 -9.58
N VAL A 75 -24.21 -0.79 -8.72
CA VAL A 75 -23.92 -1.12 -7.31
C VAL A 75 -24.04 -2.63 -7.11
N PHE A 76 -22.95 -3.24 -6.67
CA PHE A 76 -22.92 -4.65 -6.28
C PHE A 76 -23.24 -4.78 -4.80
N THR A 77 -24.21 -5.62 -4.44
CA THR A 77 -24.67 -5.86 -3.06
C THR A 77 -24.78 -7.35 -2.75
N GLY A 78 -25.07 -7.70 -1.51
CA GLY A 78 -25.28 -9.09 -1.07
C GLY A 78 -24.02 -9.94 -1.18
N ALA A 79 -24.13 -11.16 -1.71
CA ALA A 79 -23.01 -12.11 -1.87
C ALA A 79 -22.22 -11.90 -3.17
N SER A 80 -22.21 -10.68 -3.69
CA SER A 80 -21.55 -10.36 -4.96
C SER A 80 -20.03 -10.45 -4.88
N ARG A 81 -19.44 -10.73 -6.04
CA ARG A 81 -17.98 -10.79 -6.27
C ARG A 81 -17.66 -10.28 -7.67
N LEU A 82 -16.48 -9.69 -7.82
CA LEU A 82 -15.92 -9.29 -9.10
C LEU A 82 -14.59 -10.02 -9.31
N ARG A 83 -14.43 -10.71 -10.42
CA ARG A 83 -13.21 -11.43 -10.77
C ARG A 83 -12.73 -11.07 -12.17
N LEU A 84 -11.45 -10.75 -12.30
CA LEU A 84 -10.83 -10.41 -13.59
C LEU A 84 -9.84 -11.51 -13.96
N GLY A 85 -9.81 -11.90 -15.24
CA GLY A 85 -8.82 -12.81 -15.80
C GLY A 85 -8.49 -12.44 -17.23
N GLY A 86 -7.27 -12.75 -17.63
CA GLY A 86 -6.76 -12.40 -18.95
C GLY A 86 -5.86 -11.18 -18.94
N SER A 87 -5.91 -10.37 -19.98
CA SER A 87 -4.95 -9.28 -20.12
C SER A 87 -5.58 -7.97 -20.59
N HIS A 88 -5.00 -6.85 -20.14
CA HIS A 88 -5.37 -5.50 -20.58
C HIS A 88 -6.89 -5.22 -20.49
N LEU A 89 -7.50 -5.61 -19.36
CA LEU A 89 -8.86 -5.21 -19.01
C LEU A 89 -8.81 -3.93 -18.17
N ILE A 90 -9.70 -2.97 -18.46
CA ILE A 90 -9.92 -1.79 -17.63
C ILE A 90 -11.32 -1.86 -17.04
N VAL A 91 -11.43 -1.83 -15.71
CA VAL A 91 -12.72 -1.80 -15.00
C VAL A 91 -12.85 -0.47 -14.28
N SER A 92 -13.97 0.23 -14.47
CA SER A 92 -14.14 1.57 -13.88
C SER A 92 -15.57 1.91 -13.45
N GLY A 93 -15.67 2.81 -12.46
CA GLY A 93 -16.91 3.43 -12.02
C GLY A 93 -17.85 2.51 -11.22
N LEU A 94 -17.41 1.32 -10.79
CA LEU A 94 -18.24 0.35 -10.07
C LEU A 94 -18.24 0.62 -8.56
N HIS A 95 -19.36 0.31 -7.90
CA HIS A 95 -19.49 0.40 -6.46
C HIS A 95 -19.84 -0.96 -5.84
N LEU A 96 -18.91 -1.56 -5.12
CA LEU A 96 -19.12 -2.77 -4.32
C LEU A 96 -19.48 -2.31 -2.90
N HIS A 97 -20.75 -2.48 -2.51
CA HIS A 97 -21.26 -1.89 -1.27
C HIS A 97 -21.90 -2.93 -0.36
N ASN A 98 -21.47 -2.97 0.91
CA ASN A 98 -22.04 -3.85 1.93
C ASN A 98 -22.07 -5.32 1.51
N LEU A 99 -21.01 -5.82 0.86
CA LEU A 99 -20.97 -7.21 0.44
C LEU A 99 -20.82 -8.15 1.63
N SER A 100 -21.59 -9.23 1.64
CA SER A 100 -21.62 -10.25 2.69
C SER A 100 -22.14 -11.58 2.13
N GLY A 101 -21.95 -12.68 2.88
CA GLY A 101 -22.43 -14.00 2.49
C GLY A 101 -21.43 -14.85 1.72
N SER A 102 -20.23 -14.33 1.46
CA SER A 102 -19.14 -15.08 0.84
C SER A 102 -17.84 -14.93 1.63
N LYS A 103 -17.13 -16.05 1.86
CA LYS A 103 -15.77 -16.02 2.43
C LYS A 103 -14.70 -15.61 1.41
N ALA A 104 -15.07 -15.53 0.13
CA ALA A 104 -14.17 -15.14 -0.94
C ALA A 104 -13.93 -13.63 -0.95
N ASP A 105 -12.86 -13.22 -1.63
CA ASP A 105 -12.53 -11.82 -1.82
C ASP A 105 -13.64 -11.12 -2.65
N TRP A 106 -13.90 -9.84 -2.39
CA TRP A 106 -14.88 -9.05 -3.11
C TRP A 106 -14.43 -8.78 -4.55
N LEU A 107 -13.14 -8.52 -4.70
CA LEU A 107 -12.48 -8.28 -5.98
C LEU A 107 -11.23 -9.17 -6.08
N GLU A 108 -11.14 -10.00 -7.12
CA GLU A 108 -9.96 -10.82 -7.39
C GLU A 108 -9.40 -10.54 -8.78
N PHE A 109 -8.11 -10.34 -8.87
CA PHE A 109 -7.38 -10.24 -10.14
C PHE A 109 -7.03 -11.64 -10.68
N ARG A 110 -8.00 -12.53 -10.60
CA ARG A 110 -8.01 -13.86 -11.25
C ARG A 110 -9.45 -14.39 -11.36
N ILE A 111 -9.71 -15.23 -12.32
CA ILE A 111 -10.93 -16.04 -12.37
C ILE A 111 -10.80 -17.25 -11.45
N ASP A 112 -9.68 -17.94 -11.55
CA ASP A 112 -9.28 -19.12 -10.76
C ASP A 112 -7.75 -19.25 -10.70
N SER A 113 -7.23 -20.42 -10.27
CA SER A 113 -5.80 -20.67 -10.16
C SER A 113 -5.04 -20.76 -11.50
N LYS A 114 -5.74 -20.83 -12.63
CA LYS A 114 -5.13 -20.95 -13.98
C LYS A 114 -5.29 -19.67 -14.81
N ARG A 115 -6.31 -18.88 -14.53
CA ARG A 115 -6.64 -17.69 -15.30
C ARG A 115 -6.50 -16.43 -14.44
N ARG A 116 -5.29 -15.89 -14.41
CA ARG A 116 -4.92 -14.66 -13.68
C ARG A 116 -5.15 -13.42 -14.54
N ALA A 117 -5.26 -12.27 -13.91
CA ALA A 117 -5.25 -10.98 -14.56
C ALA A 117 -3.80 -10.48 -14.72
N ASN A 118 -3.46 -10.02 -15.92
CA ASN A 118 -2.15 -9.44 -16.22
C ASN A 118 -2.35 -8.11 -16.95
N HIS A 119 -1.61 -7.07 -16.56
CA HIS A 119 -1.74 -5.73 -17.14
C HIS A 119 -3.18 -5.17 -17.09
N CYS A 120 -3.99 -5.67 -16.15
CA CYS A 120 -5.35 -5.20 -15.94
C CYS A 120 -5.39 -4.03 -14.98
N ARG A 121 -6.40 -3.19 -15.09
CA ARG A 121 -6.59 -2.00 -14.25
C ARG A 121 -7.99 -1.94 -13.68
N VAL A 122 -8.08 -1.69 -12.37
CA VAL A 122 -9.33 -1.31 -11.70
C VAL A 122 -9.15 0.11 -11.20
N THR A 123 -9.98 1.02 -11.70
CA THR A 123 -9.85 2.45 -11.44
C THR A 123 -11.20 3.09 -11.17
N ASP A 124 -11.21 4.22 -10.45
CA ASP A 124 -12.41 5.03 -10.20
C ASP A 124 -13.58 4.21 -9.59
N CYS A 125 -13.27 3.18 -8.78
CA CYS A 125 -14.22 2.28 -8.14
C CYS A 125 -14.29 2.52 -6.62
N ALA A 126 -15.39 2.07 -6.00
CA ALA A 126 -15.51 2.08 -4.55
C ALA A 126 -15.81 0.68 -4.01
N LEU A 127 -15.16 0.33 -2.89
CA LEU A 127 -15.43 -0.84 -2.07
C LEU A 127 -15.70 -0.33 -0.66
N THR A 128 -16.97 -0.31 -0.24
CA THR A 128 -17.35 0.36 1.00
C THR A 128 -18.29 -0.48 1.87
N ALA A 129 -18.19 -0.29 3.18
CA ALA A 129 -19.17 -0.80 4.12
C ALA A 129 -19.68 0.34 5.02
N ALA A 130 -20.99 0.45 5.15
CA ALA A 130 -21.64 1.46 5.98
C ALA A 130 -21.25 1.30 7.47
N PRO A 131 -21.27 2.38 8.27
CA PRO A 131 -20.89 2.32 9.67
C PRO A 131 -21.69 1.34 10.53
N ASP A 132 -22.94 1.10 10.22
CA ASP A 132 -23.85 0.17 10.88
C ASP A 132 -23.90 -1.22 10.23
N PHE A 133 -23.26 -1.40 9.07
CA PHE A 133 -23.24 -2.69 8.36
C PHE A 133 -22.53 -3.76 9.18
N LYS A 134 -23.16 -4.93 9.29
CA LYS A 134 -22.65 -6.11 9.96
C LYS A 134 -22.43 -7.23 8.93
N ALA A 135 -21.17 -7.46 8.59
CA ALA A 135 -20.81 -8.59 7.75
C ALA A 135 -21.09 -9.91 8.48
N THR A 136 -21.51 -10.93 7.75
CA THR A 136 -21.74 -12.28 8.28
C THR A 136 -20.43 -13.05 8.46
N GLU A 137 -19.39 -12.67 7.71
CA GLU A 137 -18.07 -13.30 7.75
C GLU A 137 -17.27 -12.77 8.94
N LYS A 138 -16.62 -13.69 9.67
CA LYS A 138 -15.67 -13.34 10.74
C LYS A 138 -14.33 -12.89 10.18
N GLU A 139 -13.97 -13.40 9.03
CA GLU A 139 -12.70 -13.13 8.36
C GLU A 139 -12.89 -13.21 6.85
N ASN A 140 -12.49 -12.17 6.13
CA ASN A 140 -12.42 -12.14 4.67
C ASN A 140 -11.37 -11.12 4.22
N ARG A 141 -10.97 -11.20 2.97
CA ARG A 141 -10.23 -10.12 2.30
C ARG A 141 -11.20 -9.38 1.40
N TRP A 142 -10.86 -8.15 1.04
CA TRP A 142 -11.66 -7.44 0.07
C TRP A 142 -11.06 -7.50 -1.33
N ILE A 143 -9.73 -7.35 -1.44
CA ILE A 143 -9.06 -7.33 -2.74
C ILE A 143 -7.88 -8.29 -2.72
N GLY A 144 -7.82 -9.19 -3.70
CA GLY A 144 -6.69 -10.07 -3.99
C GLY A 144 -6.08 -9.77 -5.34
N LEU A 145 -4.82 -9.31 -5.36
CA LEU A 145 -4.05 -9.14 -6.60
C LEU A 145 -3.24 -10.40 -6.85
N TYR A 146 -3.36 -10.93 -8.05
CA TYR A 146 -2.65 -12.09 -8.60
C TYR A 146 -2.09 -11.72 -9.98
N GLY A 147 -1.24 -12.57 -10.55
CA GLY A 147 -0.62 -12.32 -11.84
C GLY A 147 0.44 -11.21 -11.80
N THR A 148 0.50 -10.41 -12.85
CA THR A 148 1.53 -9.38 -12.95
C THR A 148 1.05 -8.06 -13.52
N SER A 149 1.74 -6.98 -13.12
CA SER A 149 1.62 -5.63 -13.71
C SER A 149 0.18 -5.08 -13.71
N ASN A 150 -0.64 -5.50 -12.73
CA ASN A 150 -1.98 -4.96 -12.55
C ASN A 150 -1.95 -3.63 -11.81
N GLN A 151 -2.96 -2.80 -12.05
CA GLN A 151 -3.13 -1.49 -11.42
C GLN A 151 -4.42 -1.45 -10.60
N LEU A 152 -4.34 -0.87 -9.40
CA LEU A 152 -5.47 -0.50 -8.56
C LEU A 152 -5.32 0.98 -8.21
N ASP A 153 -6.19 1.81 -8.76
CA ASP A 153 -6.00 3.25 -8.60
C ASP A 153 -7.31 4.03 -8.52
N HIS A 154 -7.21 5.25 -7.97
CA HIS A 154 -8.36 6.15 -7.80
C HIS A 154 -9.58 5.45 -7.16
N CYS A 155 -9.32 4.46 -6.30
CA CYS A 155 -10.37 3.71 -5.63
C CYS A 155 -10.55 4.18 -4.18
N ARG A 156 -11.78 4.06 -3.66
CA ARG A 156 -12.10 4.26 -2.26
C ARG A 156 -12.41 2.93 -1.59
N ILE A 157 -11.64 2.58 -0.57
CA ILE A 157 -11.73 1.29 0.12
C ILE A 157 -11.85 1.56 1.62
N GLU A 158 -13.07 1.50 2.18
CA GLU A 158 -13.33 1.91 3.56
C GLU A 158 -14.42 1.14 4.27
N GLY A 159 -14.37 1.15 5.61
CA GLY A 159 -15.43 0.61 6.46
C GLY A 159 -15.29 -0.87 6.80
N LYS A 160 -14.21 -1.55 6.40
CA LYS A 160 -14.00 -2.98 6.72
C LYS A 160 -13.80 -3.17 8.23
N LYS A 161 -14.69 -3.96 8.86
CA LYS A 161 -14.67 -4.27 10.31
C LYS A 161 -14.29 -5.72 10.62
N THR A 162 -14.26 -6.57 9.62
CA THR A 162 -13.90 -7.99 9.78
C THR A 162 -12.40 -8.18 9.82
N LYS A 163 -11.95 -9.27 10.46
CA LYS A 163 -10.58 -9.75 10.38
C LYS A 163 -10.22 -10.08 8.91
N GLY A 164 -8.94 -10.21 8.64
CA GLY A 164 -8.38 -10.41 7.29
C GLY A 164 -7.92 -9.10 6.66
N THR A 165 -6.87 -9.19 5.89
CA THR A 165 -6.25 -8.06 5.19
C THR A 165 -7.25 -7.42 4.22
N THR A 166 -7.21 -6.10 4.05
CA THR A 166 -8.09 -5.43 3.09
C THR A 166 -7.62 -5.69 1.66
N VAL A 167 -6.34 -5.43 1.37
CA VAL A 167 -5.72 -5.67 0.07
C VAL A 167 -4.51 -6.57 0.22
N VAL A 168 -4.49 -7.68 -0.51
CA VAL A 168 -3.35 -8.62 -0.54
C VAL A 168 -2.80 -8.72 -1.94
N VAL A 169 -1.50 -8.53 -2.07
CA VAL A 169 -0.73 -8.96 -3.25
C VAL A 169 -0.19 -10.36 -2.97
N TRP A 170 -0.65 -11.33 -3.72
CA TRP A 170 -0.17 -12.69 -3.67
C TRP A 170 1.05 -12.84 -4.60
N LEU A 171 2.03 -13.60 -4.13
CA LEU A 171 3.27 -13.84 -4.87
C LEU A 171 3.50 -15.34 -5.01
N GLY A 172 4.01 -15.74 -6.15
CA GLY A 172 4.34 -17.09 -6.51
C GLY A 172 4.98 -17.14 -7.90
N GLU A 173 5.28 -18.33 -8.40
CA GLU A 173 5.88 -18.51 -9.73
C GLU A 173 5.01 -17.88 -10.83
N ASP A 174 3.70 -18.11 -10.77
CA ASP A 174 2.72 -17.55 -11.72
C ASP A 174 2.23 -16.13 -11.32
N ASP A 175 2.65 -15.64 -10.18
CA ASP A 175 2.23 -14.35 -9.60
C ASP A 175 3.46 -13.51 -9.24
N PRO A 176 4.25 -13.03 -10.22
CA PRO A 176 5.54 -12.35 -9.96
C PRO A 176 5.41 -10.94 -9.41
N GLY A 177 4.19 -10.38 -9.32
CA GLY A 177 3.97 -9.04 -8.77
C GLY A 177 4.06 -7.93 -9.82
N ASN A 178 4.97 -6.95 -9.63
CA ASN A 178 5.09 -5.72 -10.43
C ASN A 178 3.81 -4.87 -10.46
N HIS A 179 2.97 -4.97 -9.43
CA HIS A 179 1.71 -4.23 -9.37
C HIS A 179 1.92 -2.76 -9.01
N HIS A 180 1.00 -1.92 -9.48
CA HIS A 180 0.98 -0.49 -9.20
C HIS A 180 -0.32 -0.12 -8.47
N LEU A 181 -0.22 0.32 -7.21
CA LEU A 181 -1.32 0.77 -6.37
C LEU A 181 -1.14 2.26 -6.10
N HIS A 182 -2.02 3.11 -6.67
CA HIS A 182 -1.80 4.55 -6.56
C HIS A 182 -3.09 5.38 -6.49
N HIS A 183 -3.00 6.59 -5.89
CA HIS A 183 -4.12 7.53 -5.78
C HIS A 183 -5.38 6.96 -5.11
N ASN A 184 -5.24 5.88 -4.33
CA ASN A 184 -6.36 5.30 -3.62
C ASN A 184 -6.59 6.00 -2.27
N HIS A 185 -7.83 6.00 -1.83
CA HIS A 185 -8.20 6.33 -0.46
C HIS A 185 -8.49 5.03 0.30
N PHE A 186 -7.58 4.63 1.15
CA PHE A 186 -7.82 3.62 2.18
C PHE A 186 -8.39 4.34 3.39
N GLY A 187 -9.72 4.18 3.59
CA GLY A 187 -10.48 4.92 4.59
C GLY A 187 -10.50 4.26 5.96
N PRO A 188 -11.30 4.78 6.88
CA PRO A 188 -11.30 4.34 8.26
C PRO A 188 -11.53 2.84 8.40
N ARG A 189 -10.76 2.25 9.30
CA ARG A 189 -10.88 0.86 9.71
C ARG A 189 -10.64 0.77 11.23
N PRO A 190 -11.61 0.25 12.01
CA PRO A 190 -11.51 0.24 13.47
C PRO A 190 -10.46 -0.74 13.96
N GLU A 191 -9.98 -0.53 15.18
CA GLU A 191 -9.08 -1.44 15.86
C GLU A 191 -9.73 -2.83 16.06
N LEU A 192 -9.00 -3.90 15.72
CA LEU A 192 -9.44 -5.29 15.92
C LEU A 192 -8.84 -5.92 17.17
N GLY A 193 -7.86 -5.28 17.81
CA GLY A 193 -7.20 -5.77 19.03
C GLY A 193 -6.40 -7.05 18.85
N LYS A 194 -6.10 -7.46 17.61
CA LYS A 194 -5.37 -8.70 17.29
C LYS A 194 -4.79 -8.66 15.88
N ASN A 195 -3.81 -9.53 15.62
CA ASN A 195 -3.15 -9.72 14.34
C ASN A 195 -4.10 -10.18 13.21
N GLY A 196 -3.80 -9.86 11.96
CA GLY A 196 -4.50 -10.25 10.74
C GLY A 196 -5.50 -9.21 10.26
N GLY A 197 -5.22 -7.93 10.50
CA GLY A 197 -6.03 -6.81 10.08
C GLY A 197 -5.33 -5.79 9.19
N GLU A 198 -4.22 -6.15 8.57
CA GLU A 198 -3.45 -5.22 7.71
C GLU A 198 -4.35 -4.56 6.65
N THR A 199 -4.12 -3.30 6.37
CA THR A 199 -4.81 -2.61 5.27
C THR A 199 -4.24 -3.05 3.93
N LEU A 200 -2.91 -3.08 3.82
CA LEU A 200 -2.20 -3.59 2.64
C LEU A 200 -1.14 -4.60 3.05
N ARG A 201 -1.11 -5.77 2.39
CA ARG A 201 -0.04 -6.74 2.53
C ARG A 201 0.52 -7.14 1.16
N ILE A 202 1.84 -7.09 1.00
CA ILE A 202 2.53 -7.55 -0.22
C ILE A 202 3.35 -8.79 0.11
N GLY A 203 2.92 -9.92 -0.44
CA GLY A 203 3.50 -11.24 -0.17
C GLY A 203 3.05 -11.85 1.16
N ASP A 204 3.71 -12.92 1.52
CA ASP A 204 3.58 -13.64 2.80
C ASP A 204 4.93 -14.17 3.27
N SER A 205 4.97 -14.94 4.35
CA SER A 205 6.24 -15.47 4.87
C SER A 205 6.94 -16.44 3.90
N ASN A 206 6.18 -17.16 3.07
CA ASN A 206 6.77 -18.13 2.13
C ASN A 206 7.38 -17.43 0.92
N SER A 207 6.80 -16.32 0.49
CA SER A 207 7.26 -15.51 -0.63
C SER A 207 8.21 -14.37 -0.23
N SER A 208 8.66 -14.33 1.02
CA SER A 208 9.37 -13.19 1.62
C SER A 208 10.67 -12.81 0.92
N MET A 209 11.31 -13.73 0.23
CA MET A 209 12.55 -13.47 -0.52
C MET A 209 12.34 -13.25 -2.02
N MET A 210 11.09 -13.26 -2.50
CA MET A 210 10.77 -12.93 -3.89
C MET A 210 10.81 -11.44 -4.13
N ASP A 211 11.33 -11.03 -5.29
CA ASP A 211 11.30 -9.65 -5.76
C ASP A 211 9.92 -9.32 -6.34
N ALA A 212 9.06 -8.69 -5.55
CA ALA A 212 7.73 -8.33 -5.99
C ALA A 212 7.68 -7.05 -6.84
N ARG A 213 8.63 -6.14 -6.65
CA ARG A 213 8.76 -4.86 -7.40
C ARG A 213 7.46 -4.07 -7.52
N CYS A 214 6.60 -4.17 -6.51
CA CYS A 214 5.37 -3.39 -6.48
C CYS A 214 5.67 -1.92 -6.18
N LEU A 215 4.94 -1.03 -6.84
CA LEU A 215 4.94 0.39 -6.57
C LEU A 215 3.64 0.79 -5.87
N VAL A 216 3.77 1.33 -4.66
CA VAL A 216 2.64 1.84 -3.85
C VAL A 216 2.89 3.33 -3.66
N GLU A 217 2.14 4.16 -4.39
CA GLU A 217 2.43 5.60 -4.36
C GLU A 217 1.18 6.48 -4.36
N GLU A 218 1.34 7.67 -3.81
CA GLU A 218 0.31 8.70 -3.82
C GLU A 218 -1.05 8.21 -3.29
N ASN A 219 -1.04 7.25 -2.36
CA ASN A 219 -2.24 6.79 -1.68
C ASN A 219 -2.45 7.56 -0.37
N LEU A 220 -3.70 7.69 0.02
CA LEU A 220 -4.10 8.11 1.35
C LEU A 220 -4.45 6.88 2.20
N PHE A 221 -3.81 6.76 3.37
CA PHE A 221 -4.19 5.86 4.45
C PHE A 221 -4.73 6.71 5.60
N HIS A 222 -6.04 6.71 5.81
CA HIS A 222 -6.70 7.53 6.82
C HIS A 222 -7.35 6.65 7.90
N ALA A 223 -6.93 6.80 9.14
CA ALA A 223 -7.46 6.07 10.30
C ALA A 223 -7.56 4.54 10.06
N CYS A 224 -6.57 3.94 9.42
CA CYS A 224 -6.49 2.51 9.16
C CYS A 224 -5.94 1.79 10.41
N ASN A 225 -6.76 1.63 11.46
CA ASN A 225 -6.33 1.32 12.82
C ASN A 225 -6.50 -0.14 13.24
N CYS A 226 -6.77 -1.03 12.31
CA CYS A 226 -7.18 -2.40 12.60
C CYS A 226 -6.11 -3.29 13.23
N GLU A 227 -4.83 -3.03 13.00
CA GLU A 227 -3.71 -3.73 13.64
C GLU A 227 -2.43 -2.88 13.63
N THR A 228 -1.35 -3.47 14.18
CA THR A 228 -0.04 -2.80 14.30
C THR A 228 0.67 -2.56 12.97
N GLU A 229 0.36 -3.32 11.94
CA GLU A 229 0.93 -3.19 10.60
C GLU A 229 -0.16 -2.69 9.63
N CYS A 230 -0.30 -1.37 9.48
CA CYS A 230 -1.19 -0.80 8.46
C CYS A 230 -0.79 -1.29 7.07
N VAL A 231 0.51 -1.18 6.77
CA VAL A 231 1.15 -1.78 5.60
C VAL A 231 2.14 -2.83 6.07
N SER A 232 1.97 -4.08 5.63
CA SER A 232 2.86 -5.19 5.93
C SER A 232 3.59 -5.65 4.67
N ASN A 233 4.81 -5.16 4.49
CA ASN A 233 5.69 -5.63 3.41
C ASN A 233 6.28 -6.99 3.76
N LYS A 234 6.04 -8.01 2.94
CA LYS A 234 6.56 -9.37 3.11
C LYS A 234 7.19 -9.91 1.83
N SER A 235 7.97 -9.07 1.16
CA SER A 235 8.71 -9.42 -0.07
C SER A 235 9.78 -8.37 -0.37
N CYS A 236 10.64 -8.65 -1.34
CA CYS A 236 11.75 -7.78 -1.70
C CYS A 236 11.38 -6.72 -2.76
N SER A 237 12.20 -5.67 -2.82
CA SER A 237 12.28 -4.70 -3.91
C SER A 237 11.00 -3.88 -4.17
N ASN A 238 10.16 -3.69 -3.15
CA ASN A 238 8.99 -2.84 -3.24
C ASN A 238 9.34 -1.38 -2.99
N THR A 239 8.58 -0.47 -3.59
CA THR A 239 8.70 0.97 -3.38
C THR A 239 7.40 1.54 -2.82
N TYR A 240 7.50 2.28 -1.73
CA TYR A 240 6.44 3.04 -1.08
C TYR A 240 6.79 4.51 -1.18
N ARG A 241 6.11 5.25 -2.06
CA ARG A 241 6.49 6.62 -2.40
C ARG A 241 5.33 7.60 -2.31
N ALA A 242 5.58 8.78 -1.77
CA ALA A 242 4.63 9.88 -1.74
C ALA A 242 3.23 9.53 -1.18
N ASN A 243 3.13 8.48 -0.34
CA ASN A 243 1.87 8.16 0.34
C ASN A 243 1.66 9.09 1.54
N THR A 244 0.40 9.32 1.86
CA THR A 244 0.00 10.10 3.03
C THR A 244 -0.68 9.18 4.05
N PHE A 245 -0.18 9.17 5.29
CA PHE A 245 -0.74 8.44 6.43
C PHE A 245 -1.29 9.46 7.43
N ILE A 246 -2.59 9.43 7.70
CA ILE A 246 -3.25 10.35 8.63
C ILE A 246 -3.89 9.53 9.75
N GLU A 247 -3.50 9.80 11.01
CA GLU A 247 -4.07 9.19 12.21
C GLU A 247 -4.06 7.66 12.18
N VAL A 248 -3.02 7.07 11.61
CA VAL A 248 -2.85 5.63 11.50
C VAL A 248 -2.15 5.09 12.75
N GLU A 249 -2.84 4.26 13.56
CA GLU A 249 -2.29 3.67 14.79
C GLU A 249 -1.31 2.51 14.53
N GLY A 250 -1.14 2.09 13.30
CA GLY A 250 -0.15 1.12 12.85
C GLY A 250 1.06 1.76 12.21
N THR A 251 1.90 0.94 11.60
CA THR A 251 3.12 1.34 10.90
C THR A 251 3.11 0.91 9.44
N LEU A 252 3.92 1.59 8.62
CA LEU A 252 4.47 0.98 7.41
C LEU A 252 5.61 0.07 7.88
N THR A 253 5.40 -1.23 7.83
CA THR A 253 6.36 -2.23 8.31
C THR A 253 7.02 -2.96 7.15
N LEU A 254 8.33 -2.84 7.05
CA LEU A 254 9.16 -3.72 6.23
C LEU A 254 9.38 -5.01 7.03
N ARG A 255 8.36 -5.90 7.00
CA ARG A 255 8.24 -7.06 7.89
C ARG A 255 9.13 -8.21 7.48
N HIS A 256 9.23 -8.44 6.19
CA HIS A 256 10.10 -9.42 5.54
C HIS A 256 10.58 -8.89 4.21
N GLY A 257 11.60 -9.54 3.65
CA GLY A 257 12.23 -9.17 2.40
C GLY A 257 13.27 -8.07 2.57
N ASN A 258 13.94 -7.74 1.49
CA ASN A 258 15.09 -6.84 1.43
C ASN A 258 14.93 -5.81 0.31
N ARG A 259 15.81 -4.82 0.25
CA ARG A 259 15.95 -3.85 -0.86
C ARG A 259 14.68 -3.05 -1.16
N CYS A 260 13.84 -2.80 -0.12
CA CYS A 260 12.67 -1.93 -0.28
C CYS A 260 13.05 -0.47 -0.12
N ILE A 261 12.29 0.40 -0.79
CA ILE A 261 12.44 1.86 -0.74
C ILE A 261 11.17 2.45 -0.11
N VAL A 262 11.36 3.30 0.90
CA VAL A 262 10.28 4.09 1.54
C VAL A 262 10.67 5.54 1.41
N GLU A 263 10.05 6.27 0.47
CA GLU A 263 10.50 7.62 0.14
C GLU A 263 9.38 8.65 0.02
N LYS A 264 9.66 9.87 0.47
CA LYS A 264 8.77 11.04 0.29
C LYS A 264 7.36 10.84 0.83
N ASN A 265 7.17 9.93 1.79
CA ASN A 265 5.88 9.74 2.43
C ASN A 265 5.65 10.78 3.52
N LEU A 266 4.38 11.12 3.74
CA LEU A 266 3.91 12.04 4.76
C LEU A 266 3.15 11.27 5.85
N PHE A 267 3.61 11.33 7.10
CA PHE A 267 2.96 10.74 8.26
C PHE A 267 2.49 11.85 9.19
N LEU A 268 1.19 11.98 9.37
CA LEU A 268 0.55 12.98 10.24
C LEU A 268 -0.19 12.27 11.37
N GLY A 269 0.35 12.30 12.57
CA GLY A 269 -0.24 11.67 13.75
C GLY A 269 -1.40 12.47 14.33
N ASN A 270 -1.40 13.80 14.14
CA ASN A 270 -2.37 14.74 14.71
C ASN A 270 -2.56 14.52 16.22
N HIS A 271 -1.49 14.11 16.92
CA HIS A 271 -1.51 13.75 18.35
C HIS A 271 -2.45 12.60 18.71
N LYS A 272 -2.91 11.81 17.74
CA LYS A 272 -3.69 10.63 18.03
C LYS A 272 -2.80 9.53 18.63
N THR A 273 -3.26 8.97 19.73
CA THR A 273 -2.52 7.93 20.46
C THR A 273 -2.17 6.74 19.56
N ARG A 274 -0.97 6.14 19.77
CA ARG A 274 -0.48 4.95 19.08
C ARG A 274 -0.20 5.13 17.58
N THR A 275 -0.27 6.36 17.04
CA THR A 275 0.09 6.61 15.64
C THR A 275 1.56 6.30 15.42
N GLY A 276 1.86 5.49 14.40
CA GLY A 276 3.20 4.99 14.11
C GLY A 276 3.75 5.48 12.78
N GLY A 277 5.08 5.30 12.62
CA GLY A 277 5.77 5.65 11.39
C GLY A 277 6.29 4.43 10.63
N ILE A 278 7.60 4.30 10.49
CA ILE A 278 8.27 3.30 9.67
C ILE A 278 9.00 2.30 10.57
N ARG A 279 8.66 1.03 10.47
CA ARG A 279 9.29 -0.09 11.17
C ARG A 279 10.13 -0.92 10.21
N VAL A 280 11.41 -1.08 10.51
CA VAL A 280 12.39 -1.68 9.59
C VAL A 280 12.92 -3.01 10.14
N ILE A 281 12.83 -4.07 9.32
CA ILE A 281 13.39 -5.40 9.55
C ILE A 281 13.94 -5.89 8.20
N GLY A 282 15.14 -6.49 8.17
CA GLY A 282 15.77 -6.99 6.94
C GLY A 282 16.92 -6.09 6.44
N GLU A 283 17.33 -6.32 5.22
CA GLU A 283 18.61 -5.80 4.71
C GLU A 283 18.44 -4.84 3.51
N ASP A 284 19.40 -3.94 3.33
CA ASP A 284 19.56 -3.07 2.16
C ASP A 284 18.35 -2.15 1.88
N HIS A 285 17.60 -1.79 2.91
CA HIS A 285 16.46 -0.88 2.78
C HIS A 285 16.91 0.58 2.66
N GLN A 286 16.10 1.39 1.99
CA GLN A 286 16.31 2.82 1.87
C GLN A 286 15.08 3.58 2.41
N ILE A 287 15.29 4.43 3.40
CA ILE A 287 14.27 5.28 4.05
C ILE A 287 14.63 6.73 3.75
N LEU A 288 13.99 7.32 2.74
CA LEU A 288 14.47 8.55 2.10
C LEU A 288 13.42 9.67 2.14
N ASP A 289 13.83 10.85 2.58
CA ASP A 289 13.07 12.10 2.41
C ASP A 289 11.60 12.03 2.92
N ASN A 290 11.31 11.19 3.94
CA ASN A 290 9.98 11.12 4.54
C ASN A 290 9.80 12.24 5.56
N HIS A 291 8.54 12.68 5.73
CA HIS A 291 8.14 13.61 6.77
C HIS A 291 7.21 12.92 7.78
N LEU A 292 7.60 12.95 9.07
CA LEU A 292 6.86 12.31 10.16
C LEU A 292 6.58 13.36 11.24
N GLN A 293 5.29 13.62 11.51
CA GLN A 293 4.87 14.73 12.34
C GLN A 293 3.81 14.32 13.35
N ASP A 294 3.94 14.80 14.60
CA ASP A 294 2.95 14.67 15.69
C ASP A 294 2.52 13.24 15.96
N LEU A 295 3.42 12.26 15.78
CA LEU A 295 3.17 10.85 16.04
C LEU A 295 3.24 10.55 17.55
N GLU A 296 2.32 9.71 18.07
CA GLU A 296 2.18 9.38 19.50
C GLU A 296 2.59 7.92 19.82
N GLY A 297 3.15 7.20 18.86
CA GLY A 297 3.59 5.83 19.05
C GLY A 297 4.89 5.72 19.83
N ASP A 298 5.09 4.55 20.43
CA ASP A 298 6.31 4.15 21.14
C ASP A 298 6.77 2.74 20.73
N GLY A 299 7.97 2.34 21.15
CA GLY A 299 8.56 1.07 20.78
C GLY A 299 8.63 0.89 19.27
N PHE A 300 8.03 -0.17 18.75
CA PHE A 300 8.01 -0.42 17.31
C PHE A 300 7.16 0.59 16.51
N ARG A 301 6.36 1.45 17.17
CA ARG A 301 5.58 2.53 16.57
C ARG A 301 6.28 3.89 16.60
N THR A 302 7.52 3.96 17.05
CA THR A 302 8.34 5.18 16.93
C THR A 302 8.35 5.69 15.48
N ALA A 303 8.58 6.98 15.25
CA ALA A 303 8.52 7.56 13.91
C ALA A 303 9.43 6.78 12.93
N ILE A 304 10.68 6.45 13.31
CA ILE A 304 11.52 5.47 12.59
C ILE A 304 12.10 4.49 13.59
N THR A 305 11.83 3.19 13.42
CA THR A 305 12.34 2.15 14.31
C THR A 305 13.11 1.08 13.53
N LEU A 306 14.35 0.80 13.96
CA LEU A 306 15.11 -0.37 13.53
C LEU A 306 14.97 -1.48 14.57
N ILE A 307 14.50 -2.64 14.14
CA ILE A 307 14.25 -3.78 15.02
C ILE A 307 15.48 -4.69 15.09
N ASN A 308 15.79 -5.21 16.27
CA ASN A 308 16.82 -6.24 16.41
C ASN A 308 16.39 -7.54 15.74
N GLY A 309 17.34 -8.21 15.10
CA GLY A 309 17.15 -9.50 14.47
C GLY A 309 17.22 -10.68 15.45
N ILE A 310 16.65 -11.81 15.04
CA ILE A 310 16.76 -13.10 15.73
C ILE A 310 17.91 -13.88 15.09
N PRO A 311 18.86 -14.44 15.87
CA PRO A 311 19.87 -15.34 15.34
C PRO A 311 19.23 -16.52 14.59
N ASP A 312 19.78 -16.88 13.44
CA ASP A 312 19.29 -17.99 12.59
C ASP A 312 17.78 -17.92 12.30
N SER A 313 17.29 -16.70 12.03
CA SER A 313 15.87 -16.43 11.86
C SER A 313 15.26 -17.22 10.73
N VAL A 314 14.15 -17.90 11.01
CA VAL A 314 13.29 -18.51 9.99
C VAL A 314 12.57 -17.43 9.16
N LEU A 315 12.02 -17.79 7.99
CA LEU A 315 11.40 -16.83 7.06
C LEU A 315 10.31 -15.95 7.70
N ASN A 316 9.55 -16.48 8.66
CA ASN A 316 8.52 -15.72 9.37
C ASN A 316 9.02 -15.03 10.66
N GLY A 317 10.33 -15.08 10.92
CA GLY A 317 10.98 -14.43 12.06
C GLY A 317 11.36 -12.97 11.78
N TYR A 318 12.39 -12.49 12.51
CA TYR A 318 12.93 -11.15 12.36
C TYR A 318 14.37 -11.25 11.86
N PHE A 319 14.59 -10.95 10.59
CA PHE A 319 15.94 -10.85 10.05
C PHE A 319 16.68 -9.64 10.64
N GLN A 320 17.99 -9.75 10.77
CA GLN A 320 18.82 -8.63 11.22
C GLN A 320 18.72 -7.46 10.23
N VAL A 321 18.57 -6.25 10.75
CA VAL A 321 18.68 -5.04 9.93
C VAL A 321 20.14 -4.83 9.55
N LYS A 322 20.42 -4.78 8.24
CA LYS A 322 21.78 -4.54 7.71
C LYS A 322 21.75 -3.52 6.57
N ASN A 323 22.82 -2.72 6.50
CA ASN A 323 23.08 -1.81 5.39
C ASN A 323 21.92 -0.85 5.05
N THR A 324 21.08 -0.51 6.01
CA THR A 324 19.94 0.39 5.78
C THR A 324 20.44 1.83 5.62
N LEU A 325 19.97 2.52 4.58
CA LEU A 325 20.18 3.95 4.39
C LEU A 325 18.98 4.74 4.90
N ILE A 326 19.17 5.60 5.88
CA ILE A 326 18.17 6.53 6.42
C ILE A 326 18.64 7.94 6.09
N ARG A 327 18.06 8.59 5.08
CA ARG A 327 18.55 9.85 4.56
C ARG A 327 17.45 10.89 4.33
N GLY A 328 17.76 12.13 4.72
CA GLY A 328 16.91 13.28 4.39
C GLY A 328 15.55 13.30 5.09
N ASN A 329 15.28 12.38 6.02
CA ASN A 329 14.01 12.34 6.70
C ASN A 329 13.86 13.50 7.70
N THR A 330 12.65 13.99 7.85
CA THR A 330 12.31 15.01 8.83
C THR A 330 11.33 14.47 9.85
N MET A 331 11.63 14.66 11.14
CA MET A 331 10.77 14.26 12.24
C MET A 331 10.45 15.50 13.08
N LEU A 332 9.16 15.78 13.23
CA LEU A 332 8.67 16.96 13.93
C LEU A 332 7.72 16.58 15.04
N ASN A 333 8.07 16.93 16.29
CA ASN A 333 7.21 16.83 17.46
C ASN A 333 6.61 15.42 17.71
N CYS A 334 7.30 14.37 17.27
CA CYS A 334 6.90 13.00 17.56
C CYS A 334 7.19 12.66 19.03
N LYS A 335 6.36 11.79 19.65
CA LYS A 335 6.60 11.30 21.02
C LYS A 335 7.97 10.63 21.12
N HIS A 336 8.32 9.82 20.12
CA HIS A 336 9.63 9.25 19.92
C HIS A 336 10.01 9.39 18.45
N SER A 337 11.13 10.04 18.16
CA SER A 337 11.51 10.35 16.78
C SER A 337 12.25 9.18 16.12
N MET A 338 13.32 8.68 16.73
CA MET A 338 14.08 7.57 16.16
C MET A 338 14.52 6.59 17.25
N LEU A 339 14.30 5.31 17.03
CA LEU A 339 14.69 4.23 17.94
C LEU A 339 15.51 3.19 17.20
N LEU A 340 16.80 3.07 17.55
CA LEU A 340 17.75 2.19 16.88
C LEU A 340 18.06 0.96 17.75
N GLY A 341 17.71 -0.21 17.24
CA GLY A 341 17.98 -1.47 17.95
C GLY A 341 16.91 -1.84 18.98
N TYR A 342 15.63 -1.78 18.60
CA TYR A 342 14.52 -2.14 19.48
C TYR A 342 14.33 -3.66 19.59
N ASN A 343 14.22 -4.15 20.82
CA ASN A 343 13.92 -5.56 21.12
C ASN A 343 12.40 -5.76 21.19
N ASP A 344 11.78 -6.11 20.06
CA ASP A 344 10.35 -6.41 20.01
C ASP A 344 10.01 -7.76 20.67
N VAL A 345 10.95 -8.72 20.60
CA VAL A 345 10.83 -10.02 21.23
C VAL A 345 12.15 -10.42 21.91
N LYS A 346 12.08 -11.19 23.01
CA LYS A 346 13.27 -11.61 23.80
C LYS A 346 14.38 -12.29 22.99
N LYS A 347 14.02 -12.98 21.90
CA LYS A 347 14.97 -13.68 21.02
C LYS A 347 15.68 -12.75 20.03
N ALA A 348 15.23 -11.51 19.84
CA ALA A 348 15.80 -10.56 18.92
C ALA A 348 17.05 -9.89 19.53
N THR A 349 18.17 -10.56 19.44
CA THR A 349 19.44 -10.17 20.09
C THR A 349 20.47 -9.62 19.11
N LEU A 350 20.23 -9.71 17.78
CA LEU A 350 21.15 -9.19 16.77
C LEU A 350 20.85 -7.71 16.50
N PRO A 351 21.74 -6.79 16.88
CA PRO A 351 21.53 -5.37 16.62
C PRO A 351 21.60 -5.04 15.13
N PRO A 352 21.01 -3.91 14.68
CA PRO A 352 21.26 -3.35 13.37
C PRO A 352 22.75 -3.13 13.13
N ILE A 353 23.24 -3.39 11.92
CA ILE A 353 24.64 -3.16 11.50
C ILE A 353 24.72 -2.50 10.13
N GLY A 354 25.81 -1.74 9.90
CA GLY A 354 26.07 -1.09 8.62
C GLY A 354 25.05 -0.02 8.23
N THR A 355 24.23 0.44 9.16
CA THR A 355 23.24 1.49 8.90
C THR A 355 23.91 2.85 8.72
N ARG A 356 23.47 3.59 7.70
CA ARG A 356 23.92 4.94 7.40
C ARG A 356 22.79 5.94 7.66
N LEU A 357 23.06 6.92 8.52
CA LEU A 357 22.15 8.03 8.82
C LEU A 357 22.73 9.32 8.23
N GLU A 358 22.04 9.89 7.24
CA GLU A 358 22.55 11.02 6.46
C GLU A 358 21.53 12.15 6.37
N ARG A 359 21.91 13.36 6.76
CA ARG A 359 21.10 14.58 6.57
C ARG A 359 19.66 14.48 7.08
N ASN A 360 19.43 13.69 8.14
CA ASN A 360 18.13 13.66 8.80
C ASN A 360 18.02 14.89 9.73
N ARG A 361 16.81 15.42 9.85
CA ARG A 361 16.51 16.59 10.69
C ARG A 361 15.44 16.25 11.71
N ILE A 362 15.69 16.47 12.98
CA ILE A 362 14.83 16.08 14.08
C ILE A 362 14.54 17.27 14.99
N VAL A 363 13.29 17.72 15.02
CA VAL A 363 12.76 18.60 16.03
C VAL A 363 11.99 17.75 17.03
N ALA A 364 12.69 17.28 18.04
CA ALA A 364 12.13 16.44 19.09
C ALA A 364 11.12 17.22 19.94
N ARG A 365 10.15 16.50 20.49
CA ARG A 365 9.21 17.05 21.47
C ARG A 365 9.97 17.49 22.73
N PRO A 366 9.60 18.60 23.38
CA PRO A 366 10.24 19.02 24.61
C PRO A 366 10.34 17.91 25.66
N GLY A 367 11.53 17.69 26.18
CA GLY A 367 11.84 16.63 27.16
C GLY A 367 12.03 15.23 26.58
N GLN A 368 11.95 15.06 25.24
CA GLN A 368 12.26 13.80 24.58
C GLN A 368 13.60 13.83 23.88
N PRO A 369 14.35 12.71 23.84
CA PRO A 369 15.59 12.65 23.08
C PRO A 369 15.30 12.64 21.57
N ALA A 370 16.23 13.15 20.78
CA ALA A 370 16.14 13.11 19.33
C ALA A 370 16.25 11.68 18.79
N ILE A 371 17.16 10.90 19.36
CA ILE A 371 17.43 9.51 18.97
C ILE A 371 17.63 8.69 20.25
N GLU A 372 17.05 7.51 20.28
CA GLU A 372 17.23 6.54 21.35
C GLU A 372 17.95 5.30 20.82
N THR A 373 19.01 4.87 21.48
CA THR A 373 19.71 3.62 21.19
C THR A 373 20.47 3.11 22.40
N LYS A 374 20.65 1.78 22.45
CA LYS A 374 21.55 1.13 23.39
C LYS A 374 22.78 0.54 22.70
N LEU A 375 22.92 0.82 21.41
CA LEU A 375 23.95 0.24 20.55
C LEU A 375 25.19 1.14 20.55
N ALA A 376 26.34 0.53 20.30
CA ALA A 376 27.58 1.23 20.17
C ALA A 376 27.56 2.15 18.92
N PRO A 377 28.09 3.39 19.03
CA PRO A 377 28.05 4.38 17.93
C PRO A 377 28.70 3.91 16.65
N GLU A 378 29.74 3.11 16.74
CA GLU A 378 30.48 2.53 15.62
C GLU A 378 29.64 1.55 14.76
N THR A 379 28.49 1.13 15.26
CA THR A 379 27.53 0.33 14.52
C THR A 379 26.91 1.09 13.35
N PHE A 380 26.98 2.42 13.37
CA PHE A 380 26.34 3.32 12.43
C PHE A 380 27.34 4.29 11.79
N THR A 381 27.05 4.69 10.54
CA THR A 381 27.71 5.82 9.89
C THR A 381 26.82 7.06 9.98
N TRP A 382 27.37 8.16 10.50
CA TRP A 382 26.65 9.40 10.74
C TRP A 382 27.18 10.50 9.83
N ILE A 383 26.32 11.14 9.01
CA ILE A 383 26.71 12.22 8.10
C ILE A 383 25.69 13.35 8.15
N ASP A 384 26.09 14.52 8.60
CA ASP A 384 25.31 15.77 8.52
C ASP A 384 23.87 15.69 9.08
N ASN A 385 23.64 14.88 10.13
CA ASN A 385 22.34 14.88 10.80
C ASN A 385 22.25 16.07 11.76
N GLU A 386 21.04 16.64 11.93
CA GLU A 386 20.78 17.75 12.85
C GLU A 386 19.59 17.45 13.76
N ALA A 387 19.69 17.86 15.03
CA ALA A 387 18.59 17.78 16.00
C ALA A 387 18.60 18.94 16.99
N ASN A 388 17.42 19.31 17.51
CA ASN A 388 17.27 20.30 18.57
C ASN A 388 17.41 19.73 19.99
N ALA A 389 17.57 18.42 20.12
CA ALA A 389 17.70 17.71 21.40
C ALA A 389 18.84 16.70 21.34
N GLU A 390 19.38 16.39 22.50
CA GLU A 390 20.45 15.39 22.63
C GLU A 390 19.91 13.97 22.39
N PRO A 391 20.74 13.06 21.86
CA PRO A 391 20.41 11.65 21.80
C PRO A 391 20.59 10.98 23.18
N THR A 392 19.87 9.87 23.40
CA THR A 392 20.10 8.98 24.54
C THR A 392 20.85 7.73 24.09
N GLY A 393 21.93 7.37 24.80
CA GLY A 393 22.72 6.18 24.53
C GLY A 393 23.80 6.36 23.46
N LEU A 394 23.95 7.56 22.89
CA LEU A 394 25.03 7.93 21.98
C LEU A 394 25.98 8.90 22.66
N PRO A 395 27.31 8.82 22.43
CA PRO A 395 28.24 9.85 22.88
C PRO A 395 28.02 11.14 22.07
N THR A 396 28.37 12.26 22.67
CA THR A 396 28.27 13.64 22.12
C THR A 396 28.99 13.89 20.78
N GLN A 397 29.76 12.93 20.28
CA GLN A 397 30.54 13.05 19.04
C GLN A 397 30.04 12.15 17.91
N SER A 398 28.79 11.72 17.96
CA SER A 398 28.24 10.71 17.07
C SER A 398 27.96 11.17 15.61
N GLY A 399 28.30 12.42 15.23
CA GLY A 399 27.95 12.98 13.91
C GLY A 399 26.49 13.47 13.82
N LEU A 400 25.86 13.67 14.98
CA LEU A 400 24.59 14.39 15.12
C LEU A 400 24.91 15.79 15.61
N LYS A 401 24.66 16.81 14.78
CA LYS A 401 24.84 18.20 15.12
C LYS A 401 23.68 18.69 15.97
N HIS A 402 23.98 19.20 17.17
CA HIS A 402 22.98 19.90 17.97
C HIS A 402 22.70 21.29 17.37
N ASN A 403 21.43 21.62 17.16
CA ASN A 403 20.96 22.89 16.63
C ASN A 403 19.67 23.29 17.35
N SER A 404 19.76 24.08 18.40
CA SER A 404 18.60 24.54 19.21
C SER A 404 17.57 25.32 18.38
N ASP A 405 18.04 25.97 17.31
CA ASP A 405 17.20 26.81 16.44
C ASP A 405 16.68 26.04 15.20
N LEU A 406 16.88 24.73 15.17
CA LEU A 406 16.42 23.88 14.09
C LEU A 406 14.90 24.01 13.93
N ALA A 407 14.48 24.46 12.75
CA ALA A 407 13.08 24.56 12.40
C ALA A 407 12.74 23.62 11.23
N ILE A 408 11.64 22.90 11.37
CA ILE A 408 11.06 22.08 10.31
C ILE A 408 9.67 22.64 10.00
N LYS A 409 9.37 22.85 8.72
CA LYS A 409 8.03 23.29 8.29
C LYS A 409 7.01 22.18 8.59
N SER A 410 5.96 22.52 9.33
CA SER A 410 4.83 21.62 9.54
C SER A 410 3.99 21.47 8.27
N HIS A 411 3.36 20.32 8.14
CA HIS A 411 2.36 20.04 7.11
C HIS A 411 0.97 20.03 7.72
N SER A 412 0.01 20.62 7.02
CA SER A 412 -1.41 20.50 7.35
C SER A 412 -1.98 19.21 6.76
N THR A 413 -3.04 18.71 7.38
CA THR A 413 -3.81 17.59 6.85
C THR A 413 -4.38 17.95 5.47
N PRO A 414 -4.07 17.20 4.40
CA PRO A 414 -4.66 17.44 3.09
C PRO A 414 -6.16 17.13 3.09
N ALA A 415 -6.88 17.66 2.12
CA ALA A 415 -8.28 17.33 1.91
C ALA A 415 -8.42 15.82 1.58
N LEU A 416 -9.25 15.10 2.34
CA LEU A 416 -9.41 13.64 2.20
C LEU A 416 -10.08 13.26 0.88
N ASP A 417 -10.91 14.13 0.35
CA ASP A 417 -11.62 13.98 -0.93
C ASP A 417 -10.72 14.22 -2.16
N ALA A 418 -9.47 14.64 -1.97
CA ALA A 418 -8.50 14.70 -3.05
C ALA A 418 -8.11 13.29 -3.59
N PHE A 419 -8.40 12.24 -2.83
CA PHE A 419 -8.08 10.85 -3.14
C PHE A 419 -9.35 10.03 -3.43
N GLY A 420 -9.17 8.91 -4.15
CA GLY A 420 -10.26 8.01 -4.47
C GLY A 420 -11.01 8.40 -5.75
N PRO A 421 -12.20 7.82 -5.98
CA PRO A 421 -12.90 7.96 -7.24
C PRO A 421 -13.46 9.36 -7.46
N SER A 422 -13.45 9.79 -8.73
CA SER A 422 -13.84 11.14 -9.13
C SER A 422 -15.28 11.50 -8.76
N TRP A 423 -16.17 10.51 -8.77
CA TRP A 423 -17.60 10.66 -8.45
C TRP A 423 -17.93 10.67 -6.94
N MET A 424 -16.92 10.54 -6.08
CA MET A 424 -17.04 10.65 -4.60
C MET A 424 -16.31 11.88 -4.04
N ARG A 425 -15.75 12.72 -4.90
CA ARG A 425 -15.05 13.96 -4.56
C ARG A 425 -16.00 15.11 -4.33
#